data_d52892b75133913465337a0ed8411b5a
#
_entry.id   d52892b75133913465337a0ed8411b5a
#
_cell.length_a   1.000
_cell.length_b   1.000
_cell.length_c   1.000
_cell.angle_alpha   90.00
_cell.angle_beta   90.00
_cell.angle_gamma   90.00
#
_symmetry.space_group_name_H-M   'P 1'
#
loop_
_entity.id
_entity.type
_entity.pdbx_description
1 polymer ?
#
loop_
_entity_poly.entity_id
_entity_poly.type
_entity_poly.pdbx_seq_one_letter_code
_entity_poly.pdbx_strand_id
1 'polypeptide(L)'
;MFRKGLYSLVFAGMLAVTPLAAQVYVTIAPPKPLVERRIPAPGPGYVWVPGYHRWEGGAYAWTAGRWVMPPRPHARWVAGHWTHRSRGWVWVEGRWR
;
A
#
# COMPACT_ATOMS: atom_id res chain seq x y z
N MET A 1 10.56 44.38 14.82
CA MET A 1 10.21 44.56 14.07
C MET A 1 10.47 44.07 12.86
N PHE A 2 10.62 43.84 12.07
CA PHE A 2 10.92 43.49 10.90
C PHE A 2 11.19 42.08 10.81
N ARG A 3 11.42 41.38 11.70
CA ARG A 3 11.70 40.09 11.55
C ARG A 3 10.60 39.22 11.29
N LYS A 4 9.46 39.60 11.36
CA LYS A 4 8.35 38.78 11.19
C LYS A 4 8.24 38.13 9.90
N GLY A 5 8.52 38.79 8.88
CA GLY A 5 8.37 38.23 7.56
C GLY A 5 9.23 37.04 7.35
N LEU A 6 10.31 37.00 8.01
CA LEU A 6 11.21 35.92 7.82
C LEU A 6 10.66 34.61 8.21
N TYR A 7 9.92 34.61 9.24
CA TYR A 7 9.37 33.38 9.70
C TYR A 7 8.48 32.74 8.70
N SER A 8 7.67 33.51 8.09
CA SER A 8 6.75 33.00 7.16
C SER A 8 7.42 32.31 6.05
N LEU A 9 8.48 32.86 5.62
CA LEU A 9 9.18 32.29 4.54
C LEU A 9 9.68 30.90 4.83
N VAL A 10 10.25 30.75 5.94
CA VAL A 10 10.77 29.49 6.32
C VAL A 10 9.73 28.43 6.35
N PHE A 11 8.57 28.82 6.93
CA PHE A 11 7.54 27.93 7.03
C PHE A 11 7.04 27.48 5.72
N ALA A 12 6.89 28.34 4.81
CA ALA A 12 6.40 28.03 3.51
C ALA A 12 7.33 27.03 2.83
N GLY A 13 8.58 27.22 3.02
CA GLY A 13 9.52 26.32 2.41
C GLY A 13 9.36 24.90 2.87
N MET A 14 9.09 24.76 4.12
CA MET A 14 8.92 23.43 4.63
C MET A 14 7.71 22.76 4.10
N LEU A 15 6.67 23.48 3.92
CA LEU A 15 5.48 22.90 3.41
C LEU A 15 5.66 22.36 2.01
N ALA A 16 6.54 22.94 1.29
CA ALA A 16 6.74 22.52 -0.07
C ALA A 16 7.47 21.19 -0.17
N VAL A 17 8.09 20.79 0.90
CA VAL A 17 8.84 19.55 0.87
C VAL A 17 7.92 18.39 1.15
N THR A 18 7.64 17.61 0.14
CA THR A 18 6.85 16.42 0.29
C THR A 18 7.82 15.25 0.25
N PRO A 19 7.95 14.52 1.31
CA PRO A 19 8.89 13.42 1.28
C PRO A 19 8.42 12.38 0.30
N LEU A 20 9.29 11.98 -0.57
CA LEU A 20 9.01 10.86 -1.44
C LEU A 20 9.21 9.64 -0.59
N ALA A 21 8.26 8.78 -0.60
CA ALA A 21 8.39 7.55 0.13
C ALA A 21 9.56 6.79 -0.45
N ALA A 22 10.53 6.50 0.37
CA ALA A 22 11.67 5.74 -0.08
C ALA A 22 11.19 4.33 -0.41
N GLN A 23 11.67 3.80 -1.51
CA GLN A 23 11.32 2.46 -1.90
C GLN A 23 11.97 1.48 -0.92
N VAL A 24 11.18 0.61 -0.34
CA VAL A 24 11.69 -0.40 0.57
C VAL A 24 12.04 -1.65 -0.21
N TYR A 25 13.29 -2.08 -0.10
CA TYR A 25 13.75 -3.30 -0.73
C TYR A 25 13.93 -4.37 0.33
N VAL A 26 13.30 -5.52 0.12
CA VAL A 26 13.38 -6.63 1.06
C VAL A 26 14.26 -7.70 0.42
N THR A 27 15.30 -8.11 1.13
CA THR A 27 16.24 -9.08 0.57
C THR A 27 15.80 -10.53 0.72
N ILE A 28 14.80 -10.76 1.54
CA ILE A 28 14.27 -12.11 1.76
C ILE A 28 13.05 -12.29 0.88
N ALA A 29 13.00 -13.35 0.10
CA ALA A 29 11.87 -13.60 -0.78
C ALA A 29 10.59 -13.78 0.02
N PRO A 30 9.47 -13.21 -0.45
CA PRO A 30 8.21 -13.39 0.26
C PRO A 30 7.72 -14.83 0.17
N PRO A 31 7.03 -15.31 1.20
CA PRO A 31 6.45 -16.64 1.14
C PRO A 31 5.34 -16.69 0.10
N LYS A 32 4.97 -17.87 -0.30
CA LYS A 32 3.84 -18.03 -1.21
C LYS A 32 2.58 -17.55 -0.50
N PRO A 33 1.64 -16.97 -1.24
CA PRO A 33 0.38 -16.55 -0.65
C PRO A 33 -0.34 -17.72 0.01
N LEU A 34 -0.98 -17.45 1.14
CA LEU A 34 -1.77 -18.47 1.81
C LEU A 34 -3.05 -18.71 1.03
N VAL A 35 -3.50 -19.95 1.05
CA VAL A 35 -4.78 -20.28 0.45
C VAL A 35 -5.84 -19.96 1.49
N GLU A 36 -6.65 -18.96 1.21
CA GLU A 36 -7.70 -18.54 2.13
C GLU A 36 -9.05 -19.07 1.71
N ARG A 37 -9.85 -19.44 2.70
CA ARG A 37 -11.24 -19.76 2.44
C ARG A 37 -12.00 -18.44 2.49
N ARG A 38 -12.67 -18.10 1.40
CA ARG A 38 -13.48 -16.89 1.38
C ARG A 38 -14.74 -17.13 2.16
N ILE A 39 -15.03 -16.24 3.10
CA ILE A 39 -16.32 -16.24 3.74
C ILE A 39 -17.32 -15.70 2.72
N PRO A 40 -18.62 -15.98 2.90
CA PRO A 40 -19.61 -15.45 1.95
C PRO A 40 -19.58 -13.94 1.89
N ALA A 41 -19.83 -13.38 0.71
CA ALA A 41 -19.90 -11.94 0.55
C ALA A 41 -21.02 -11.37 1.40
N PRO A 42 -20.81 -10.19 1.99
CA PRO A 42 -21.84 -9.57 2.83
C PRO A 42 -23.09 -9.17 2.06
N GLY A 43 -22.98 -9.01 0.75
CA GLY A 43 -24.10 -8.63 -0.11
C GLY A 43 -23.64 -8.54 -1.53
N PRO A 44 -24.57 -8.14 -2.44
CA PRO A 44 -24.22 -8.02 -3.84
C PRO A 44 -23.26 -6.86 -4.08
N GLY A 45 -22.45 -6.98 -5.10
CA GLY A 45 -21.57 -5.90 -5.51
C GLY A 45 -20.24 -5.83 -4.78
N TYR A 46 -20.02 -6.64 -3.75
CA TYR A 46 -18.75 -6.66 -3.06
C TYR A 46 -17.68 -7.36 -3.90
N VAL A 47 -16.45 -6.89 -3.78
CA VAL A 47 -15.33 -7.45 -4.51
C VAL A 47 -14.34 -8.04 -3.50
N TRP A 48 -13.84 -9.22 -3.80
CA TRP A 48 -12.85 -9.87 -2.93
C TRP A 48 -11.48 -9.26 -3.17
N VAL A 49 -10.86 -8.78 -2.09
CA VAL A 49 -9.50 -8.28 -2.13
C VAL A 49 -8.65 -9.35 -1.46
N PRO A 50 -7.78 -10.03 -2.21
CA PRO A 50 -6.99 -11.13 -1.65
C PRO A 50 -6.05 -10.67 -0.56
N GLY A 51 -5.74 -11.56 0.36
CA GLY A 51 -4.72 -11.30 1.36
C GLY A 51 -3.34 -11.29 0.74
N TYR A 52 -2.39 -10.84 1.51
CA TYR A 52 -1.02 -10.77 1.04
C TYR A 52 -0.05 -10.73 2.22
N HIS A 53 1.21 -11.03 1.95
CA HIS A 53 2.25 -10.88 2.96
C HIS A 53 2.77 -9.46 2.92
N ARG A 54 2.75 -8.78 4.06
CA ARG A 54 3.34 -7.45 4.19
C ARG A 54 4.66 -7.58 4.94
N TRP A 55 5.54 -6.64 4.70
CA TRP A 55 6.83 -6.62 5.40
C TRP A 55 6.72 -5.73 6.63
N GLU A 56 6.97 -6.30 7.79
CA GLU A 56 6.92 -5.53 9.02
C GLU A 56 8.26 -5.54 9.70
N GLY A 57 9.17 -4.72 9.20
CA GLY A 57 10.42 -4.45 9.89
C GLY A 57 11.26 -5.65 10.28
N GLY A 58 11.32 -6.65 9.47
CA GLY A 58 12.17 -7.80 9.74
C GLY A 58 11.51 -9.14 9.49
N ALA A 59 10.21 -9.14 9.26
CA ALA A 59 9.50 -10.39 9.01
C ALA A 59 8.27 -10.14 8.15
N TYR A 60 7.87 -11.14 7.40
CA TYR A 60 6.62 -11.08 6.67
C TYR A 60 5.47 -11.42 7.61
N ALA A 61 4.38 -10.71 7.47
CA ALA A 61 3.16 -10.97 8.22
C ALA A 61 1.99 -11.01 7.25
N TRP A 62 1.05 -11.88 7.52
CA TRP A 62 -0.10 -12.06 6.62
C TRP A 62 -1.20 -11.05 6.91
N THR A 63 -1.67 -10.41 5.84
CA THR A 63 -2.87 -9.57 5.90
C THR A 63 -3.98 -10.37 5.24
N ALA A 64 -5.04 -10.64 5.99
CA ALA A 64 -6.14 -11.45 5.47
C ALA A 64 -6.90 -10.74 4.36
N GLY A 65 -7.41 -11.52 3.43
CA GLY A 65 -8.28 -11.00 2.40
C GLY A 65 -9.60 -10.53 2.98
N ARG A 66 -10.32 -9.74 2.23
CA ARG A 66 -11.58 -9.19 2.70
C ARG A 66 -12.49 -8.79 1.54
N TRP A 67 -13.76 -8.68 1.84
CA TRP A 67 -14.73 -8.17 0.87
C TRP A 67 -14.79 -6.66 0.99
N VAL A 68 -14.80 -5.96 -0.14
CA VAL A 68 -14.78 -4.50 -0.17
C VAL A 68 -15.79 -4.01 -1.19
N MET A 69 -16.51 -2.97 -0.83
CA MET A 69 -17.40 -2.33 -1.79
C MET A 69 -16.55 -1.48 -2.71
N PRO A 70 -16.63 -1.66 -4.03
CA PRO A 70 -15.81 -0.86 -4.95
C PRO A 70 -16.21 0.60 -4.92
N PRO A 71 -15.27 1.49 -5.24
CA PRO A 71 -15.54 2.94 -5.17
C PRO A 71 -16.51 3.43 -6.24
N ARG A 72 -16.74 2.63 -7.26
CA ARG A 72 -17.70 2.96 -8.33
C ARG A 72 -18.20 1.67 -8.96
N PRO A 73 -19.34 1.68 -9.62
CA PRO A 73 -19.88 0.49 -10.24
C PRO A 73 -18.91 -0.12 -11.23
N HIS A 74 -18.83 -1.44 -11.23
CA HIS A 74 -18.00 -2.20 -12.16
C HIS A 74 -16.49 -2.00 -12.01
N ALA A 75 -16.06 -1.35 -10.96
CA ALA A 75 -14.63 -1.24 -10.71
C ALA A 75 -14.05 -2.61 -10.38
N ARG A 76 -12.82 -2.85 -10.80
CA ARG A 76 -12.14 -4.11 -10.58
C ARG A 76 -10.92 -3.87 -9.71
N TRP A 77 -10.64 -4.83 -8.86
CA TRP A 77 -9.45 -4.76 -8.02
C TRP A 77 -8.28 -5.44 -8.72
N VAL A 78 -7.18 -4.70 -8.87
CA VAL A 78 -5.93 -5.24 -9.36
C VAL A 78 -5.08 -5.50 -8.12
N ALA A 79 -4.84 -6.76 -7.83
CA ALA A 79 -4.15 -7.12 -6.59
C ALA A 79 -2.71 -6.63 -6.57
N GLY A 80 -2.27 -6.21 -5.40
CA GLY A 80 -0.87 -5.90 -5.20
C GLY A 80 -0.05 -7.16 -5.26
N HIS A 81 1.24 -7.01 -5.42
CA HIS A 81 2.11 -8.17 -5.51
C HIS A 81 3.56 -7.78 -5.23
N TRP A 82 4.35 -8.77 -4.88
CA TRP A 82 5.78 -8.60 -4.71
C TRP A 82 6.49 -8.81 -6.03
N THR A 83 7.45 -7.94 -6.33
CA THR A 83 8.23 -8.02 -7.56
C THR A 83 9.71 -8.09 -7.21
N HIS A 84 10.42 -9.00 -7.85
CA HIS A 84 11.85 -9.12 -7.62
C HIS A 84 12.60 -8.14 -8.53
N ARG A 85 13.41 -7.30 -7.91
CA ARG A 85 14.22 -6.34 -8.65
C ARG A 85 15.67 -6.49 -8.24
N SER A 86 16.57 -5.71 -8.86
CA SER A 86 18.00 -5.87 -8.63
C SER A 86 18.42 -5.70 -7.18
N ARG A 87 17.76 -4.85 -6.43
CA ARG A 87 18.10 -4.63 -5.01
C ARG A 87 17.33 -5.50 -4.05
N GLY A 88 16.37 -6.24 -4.51
CA GLY A 88 15.55 -7.08 -3.66
C GLY A 88 14.11 -7.05 -4.06
N TRP A 89 13.26 -7.46 -3.16
CA TRP A 89 11.83 -7.55 -3.42
C TRP A 89 11.13 -6.25 -3.07
N VAL A 90 10.21 -5.85 -3.93
CA VAL A 90 9.49 -4.60 -3.78
C VAL A 90 8.00 -4.89 -3.84
N TRP A 91 7.24 -4.30 -2.93
CA TRP A 91 5.80 -4.42 -2.95
C TRP A 91 5.19 -3.42 -3.93
N VAL A 92 4.31 -3.92 -4.79
CA VAL A 92 3.55 -3.08 -5.70
C VAL A 92 2.12 -3.05 -5.18
N GLU A 93 1.63 -1.86 -4.85
CA GLU A 93 0.30 -1.71 -4.27
C GLU A 93 -0.80 -2.13 -5.23
N GLY A 94 -1.86 -2.70 -4.67
CA GLY A 94 -3.06 -2.97 -5.44
C GLY A 94 -3.80 -1.67 -5.74
N ARG A 95 -4.71 -1.72 -6.69
CA ARG A 95 -5.46 -0.54 -7.08
C ARG A 95 -6.79 -0.92 -7.72
N TRP A 96 -7.70 0.01 -7.73
CA TRP A 96 -8.94 -0.14 -8.46
C TRP A 96 -8.75 0.31 -9.90
N ARG A 97 -9.43 -0.37 -10.78
CA ARG A 97 -9.33 -0.07 -12.19
C ARG A 97 -10.71 -0.07 -12.85
#